data_d2e18b77323f4350fdf29e1f8e58d2c2
#
_entry.id   d2e18b77323f4350fdf29e1f8e58d2c2
#
_cell.length_a   1.000
_cell.length_b   1.000
_cell.length_c   1.000
_cell.angle_alpha   90.00
_cell.angle_beta   90.00
_cell.angle_gamma   90.00
#
_symmetry.space_group_name_H-M   'P 1'
#
loop_
_entity.id
_entity.type
_entity.pdbx_description
1 polymer ?
#
loop_
_entity_poly.entity_id
_entity_poly.type
_entity_poly.pdbx_seq_one_letter_code
_entity_poly.pdbx_strand_id
1 'polypeptide(L)'
;MATTETFEISKPEPEWRRLLTPEQFRVLRKHGTEHAWSSPLDKEYGSGSYLCAGCDLPLFASDTKFDSGTGWPSFWDPIEGAVRTSTDRKLFMVRTEVHCRRCGGHLGHVFDDGPNPTGLRYCMNGIALKFVRA
;
A
#
# COMPACT_ATOMS: atom_id res chain seq x y z
N MET A 1 20.20 -14.81 -3.09
CA MET A 1 19.62 -14.65 -4.41
C MET A 1 18.22 -14.08 -4.31
N ALA A 2 17.94 -13.08 -5.07
CA ALA A 2 16.61 -12.49 -5.06
C ALA A 2 15.62 -13.48 -5.68
N THR A 3 14.50 -13.68 -5.01
CA THR A 3 13.40 -14.42 -5.59
C THR A 3 12.80 -13.55 -6.70
N THR A 4 12.72 -14.10 -7.88
CA THR A 4 12.08 -13.39 -8.97
C THR A 4 10.58 -13.58 -8.84
N GLU A 5 9.90 -12.57 -8.34
CA GLU A 5 8.45 -12.53 -8.39
C GLU A 5 8.03 -12.03 -9.76
N THR A 6 7.07 -12.73 -10.35
CA THR A 6 6.46 -12.27 -11.59
C THR A 6 5.12 -11.65 -11.27
N PHE A 7 4.87 -10.49 -11.85
CA PHE A 7 3.61 -9.78 -11.67
C PHE A 7 2.88 -9.71 -13.00
N GLU A 8 1.58 -9.65 -12.90
CA GLU A 8 0.70 -9.59 -14.07
C GLU A 8 1.00 -8.36 -14.92
N ILE A 9 1.32 -7.24 -14.27
CA ILE A 9 1.71 -6.00 -14.94
C ILE A 9 3.17 -5.73 -14.62
N SER A 10 3.98 -5.64 -15.68
CA SER A 10 5.40 -5.33 -15.56
C SER A 10 5.75 -4.31 -16.63
N LYS A 11 6.38 -3.21 -16.22
CA LYS A 11 6.76 -2.13 -17.13
C LYS A 11 8.19 -1.71 -16.83
N PRO A 12 8.95 -1.25 -17.85
CA PRO A 12 10.27 -0.70 -17.59
C PRO A 12 10.16 0.61 -16.83
N GLU A 13 11.20 0.95 -16.09
CA GLU A 13 11.22 2.13 -15.23
C GLU A 13 10.84 3.42 -15.96
N PRO A 14 11.35 3.70 -17.19
CA PRO A 14 10.96 4.93 -17.87
C PRO A 14 9.47 5.05 -18.12
N GLU A 15 8.79 3.94 -18.35
CA GLU A 15 7.33 3.96 -18.54
C GLU A 15 6.61 4.27 -17.22
N TRP A 16 7.05 3.69 -16.12
CA TRP A 16 6.49 4.02 -14.81
C TRP A 16 6.67 5.51 -14.49
N ARG A 17 7.85 6.06 -14.80
CA ARG A 17 8.13 7.49 -14.56
C ARG A 17 7.20 8.39 -15.36
N ARG A 18 6.80 7.94 -16.54
CA ARG A 18 5.88 8.71 -17.39
C ARG A 18 4.45 8.66 -16.90
N LEU A 19 4.03 7.53 -16.32
CA LEU A 19 2.65 7.30 -15.90
C LEU A 19 2.36 7.82 -14.49
N LEU A 20 3.36 7.88 -13.63
CA LEU A 20 3.19 8.23 -12.23
C LEU A 20 3.78 9.62 -11.96
N THR A 21 3.24 10.28 -10.94
CA THR A 21 3.90 11.48 -10.44
C THR A 21 5.23 11.09 -9.79
N PRO A 22 6.20 12.03 -9.66
CA PRO A 22 7.46 11.69 -9.00
C PRO A 22 7.29 11.09 -7.61
N GLU A 23 6.33 11.59 -6.83
CA GLU A 23 6.09 11.04 -5.48
C GLU A 23 5.47 9.65 -5.52
N GLN A 24 4.52 9.41 -6.43
CA GLN A 24 3.96 8.07 -6.61
C GLN A 24 5.04 7.09 -7.05
N PHE A 25 5.90 7.51 -7.97
CA PHE A 25 7.00 6.66 -8.44
C PHE A 25 7.95 6.31 -7.30
N ARG A 26 8.33 7.29 -6.50
CA ARG A 26 9.25 7.08 -5.39
C ARG A 26 8.70 6.05 -4.41
N VAL A 27 7.42 6.12 -4.08
CA VAL A 27 6.80 5.18 -3.13
C VAL A 27 6.55 3.84 -3.78
N LEU A 28 5.87 3.80 -4.92
CA LEU A 28 5.44 2.54 -5.53
C LEU A 28 6.59 1.73 -6.13
N ARG A 29 7.57 2.39 -6.72
CA ARG A 29 8.63 1.70 -7.47
C ARG A 29 9.99 1.73 -6.81
N LYS A 30 10.21 2.63 -5.85
CA LYS A 30 11.50 2.78 -5.17
C LYS A 30 11.38 2.55 -3.65
N HIS A 31 10.29 1.94 -3.20
CA HIS A 31 10.08 1.59 -1.79
C HIS A 31 10.16 2.79 -0.84
N GLY A 32 9.75 3.96 -1.33
CA GLY A 32 9.72 5.15 -0.50
C GLY A 32 8.57 5.13 0.50
N THR A 33 8.65 6.04 1.45
CA THR A 33 7.60 6.22 2.45
C THR A 33 7.20 7.69 2.46
N GLU A 34 5.89 7.94 2.41
CA GLU A 34 5.40 9.32 2.55
C GLU A 34 5.57 9.77 4.00
N HIS A 35 5.59 11.09 4.21
CA HIS A 35 5.60 11.61 5.58
C HIS A 35 4.25 11.34 6.24
N ALA A 36 4.28 11.01 7.54
CA ALA A 36 3.06 10.86 8.31
C ALA A 36 2.24 12.15 8.21
N TRP A 37 0.92 12.00 8.14
CA TRP A 37 -0.04 13.10 8.08
C TRP A 37 -0.03 13.86 6.74
N SER A 38 0.71 13.39 5.74
CA SER A 38 0.83 14.10 4.46
C SER A 38 -0.28 13.76 3.48
N SER A 39 -0.94 12.60 3.61
CA SER A 39 -1.97 12.20 2.67
C SER A 39 -3.36 12.53 3.19
N PRO A 40 -4.21 13.15 2.36
CA PRO A 40 -5.61 13.37 2.75
C PRO A 40 -6.38 12.07 2.96
N LEU A 41 -5.90 10.95 2.40
CA LEU A 41 -6.58 9.67 2.55
C LEU A 41 -6.52 9.13 3.98
N ASP A 42 -5.59 9.61 4.81
CA ASP A 42 -5.58 9.23 6.22
C ASP A 42 -6.89 9.59 6.90
N LYS A 43 -7.47 10.72 6.54
CA LYS A 43 -8.73 11.23 7.13
C LYS A 43 -9.94 10.94 6.24
N GLU A 44 -9.82 10.12 5.22
CA GLU A 44 -10.93 9.77 4.35
C GLU A 44 -11.74 8.64 5.00
N TYR A 45 -12.97 8.92 5.39
CA TYR A 45 -13.85 7.93 6.05
C TYR A 45 -15.15 7.69 5.27
N GLY A 46 -15.23 8.16 4.03
CA GLY A 46 -16.37 7.88 3.17
C GLY A 46 -16.39 6.43 2.69
N SER A 47 -17.56 5.99 2.23
CA SER A 47 -17.70 4.66 1.65
C SER A 47 -17.05 4.60 0.27
N GLY A 48 -16.28 3.56 0.01
CA GLY A 48 -15.63 3.40 -1.28
C GLY A 48 -14.55 2.35 -1.26
N SER A 49 -13.71 2.41 -2.29
CA SER A 49 -12.63 1.46 -2.48
C SER A 49 -11.31 2.20 -2.65
N TYR A 50 -10.23 1.58 -2.18
CA TYR A 50 -8.87 2.11 -2.33
C TYR A 50 -8.14 1.26 -3.35
N LEU A 51 -7.77 1.88 -4.46
CA LEU A 51 -7.14 1.20 -5.59
C LEU A 51 -5.64 1.46 -5.59
N CYS A 52 -4.88 0.55 -6.21
CA CYS A 52 -3.46 0.78 -6.43
C CYS A 52 -3.28 1.95 -7.39
N ALA A 53 -2.50 2.96 -6.99
CA ALA A 53 -2.24 4.11 -7.85
C ALA A 53 -1.47 3.73 -9.12
N GLY A 54 -0.79 2.58 -9.12
CA GLY A 54 -0.01 2.14 -10.27
C GLY A 54 -0.81 1.37 -11.30
N CYS A 55 -1.82 0.61 -10.89
CA CYS A 55 -2.51 -0.29 -11.82
C CYS A 55 -4.02 -0.38 -11.62
N ASP A 56 -4.58 0.40 -10.70
CA ASP A 56 -6.02 0.48 -10.42
C ASP A 56 -6.64 -0.79 -9.84
N LEU A 57 -5.84 -1.75 -9.38
CA LEU A 57 -6.40 -2.92 -8.70
C LEU A 57 -7.04 -2.50 -7.38
N PRO A 58 -8.30 -2.88 -7.11
CA PRO A 58 -8.88 -2.64 -5.79
C PRO A 58 -8.12 -3.40 -4.72
N LEU A 59 -7.65 -2.70 -3.70
CA LEU A 59 -6.79 -3.26 -2.66
C LEU A 59 -7.48 -3.36 -1.31
N PHE A 60 -8.21 -2.31 -0.93
CA PHE A 60 -8.89 -2.22 0.36
C PHE A 60 -10.27 -1.62 0.18
N ALA A 61 -11.22 -2.11 0.97
CA ALA A 61 -12.54 -1.49 1.06
C ALA A 61 -12.58 -0.58 2.29
N SER A 62 -13.44 0.44 2.23
CA SER A 62 -13.59 1.39 3.35
C SER A 62 -14.05 0.71 4.64
N ASP A 63 -14.70 -0.46 4.54
CA ASP A 63 -15.20 -1.20 5.71
C ASP A 63 -14.10 -1.57 6.70
N THR A 64 -12.87 -1.75 6.21
CA THR A 64 -11.74 -2.18 7.05
C THR A 64 -10.83 -1.03 7.45
N LYS A 65 -11.12 0.18 6.99
CA LYS A 65 -10.31 1.34 7.34
C LYS A 65 -10.58 1.77 8.77
N PHE A 66 -9.53 2.12 9.50
CA PHE A 66 -9.67 2.62 10.87
C PHE A 66 -8.61 3.69 11.14
N ASP A 67 -8.86 4.49 12.17
CA ASP A 67 -7.93 5.52 12.60
C ASP A 67 -6.90 4.89 13.55
N SER A 68 -5.69 4.70 13.04
CA SER A 68 -4.61 4.13 13.85
C SER A 68 -3.84 5.17 14.65
N GLY A 69 -4.05 6.46 14.37
CA GLY A 69 -3.31 7.53 15.01
C GLY A 69 -1.88 7.68 14.53
N THR A 70 -1.49 6.96 13.48
CA THR A 70 -0.09 6.98 13.00
C THR A 70 0.19 8.05 11.96
N GLY A 71 -0.86 8.60 11.32
CA GLY A 71 -0.69 9.57 10.25
C GLY A 71 -0.64 8.95 8.87
N TRP A 72 -0.81 7.63 8.77
CA TRP A 72 -0.92 6.90 7.50
C TRP A 72 -2.26 6.20 7.43
N PRO A 73 -2.88 6.09 6.24
CA PRO A 73 -4.11 5.30 6.09
C PRO A 73 -3.89 3.87 6.57
N SER A 74 -4.80 3.38 7.41
CA SER A 74 -4.65 2.07 8.02
C SER A 74 -5.92 1.23 7.82
N PHE A 75 -5.71 -0.07 7.61
CA PHE A 75 -6.77 -1.04 7.35
C PHE A 75 -6.46 -2.30 8.13
N TRP A 76 -7.50 -3.01 8.58
CA TRP A 76 -7.25 -4.24 9.33
C TRP A 76 -7.33 -5.50 8.45
N ASP A 77 -7.74 -5.36 7.18
CA ASP A 77 -7.77 -6.48 6.24
C ASP A 77 -7.81 -5.95 4.80
N PRO A 78 -7.08 -6.55 3.86
CA PRO A 78 -7.21 -6.19 2.45
C PRO A 78 -8.35 -6.96 1.79
N ILE A 79 -8.70 -6.57 0.56
CA ILE A 79 -9.55 -7.38 -0.30
C ILE A 79 -8.80 -8.69 -0.55
N GLU A 80 -9.51 -9.81 -0.49
CA GLU A 80 -8.90 -11.13 -0.61
C GLU A 80 -8.05 -11.23 -1.89
N GLY A 81 -6.79 -11.64 -1.72
CA GLY A 81 -5.87 -11.83 -2.83
C GLY A 81 -5.32 -10.58 -3.45
N ALA A 82 -5.64 -9.40 -2.92
CA ALA A 82 -5.24 -8.14 -3.55
C ALA A 82 -3.78 -7.76 -3.31
N VAL A 83 -3.20 -8.20 -2.21
CA VAL A 83 -1.84 -7.83 -1.84
C VAL A 83 -0.98 -9.07 -1.60
N ARG A 84 0.33 -8.89 -1.70
CA ARG A 84 1.33 -9.87 -1.28
C ARG A 84 2.23 -9.25 -0.25
N THR A 85 2.89 -10.08 0.54
CA THR A 85 3.80 -9.63 1.57
C THR A 85 5.17 -10.24 1.38
N SER A 86 6.20 -9.54 1.84
CA SER A 86 7.56 -10.04 1.86
C SER A 86 8.29 -9.47 3.06
N THR A 87 9.38 -10.11 3.45
CA THR A 87 10.18 -9.65 4.57
C THR A 87 11.07 -8.50 4.12
N ASP A 88 11.02 -7.40 4.87
CA ASP A 88 11.83 -6.23 4.65
C ASP A 88 12.82 -6.12 5.80
N ARG A 89 14.11 -6.28 5.52
CA ARG A 89 15.18 -6.20 6.51
C ARG A 89 16.02 -4.97 6.24
N LYS A 90 15.92 -3.99 7.14
CA LYS A 90 16.73 -2.77 7.04
C LYS A 90 17.39 -2.51 8.38
N LEU A 91 18.71 -2.39 8.36
CA LEU A 91 19.51 -2.13 9.55
C LEU A 91 19.18 -3.20 10.60
N PHE A 92 18.63 -2.80 11.73
CA PHE A 92 18.30 -3.72 12.83
C PHE A 92 16.80 -4.04 12.87
N MET A 93 16.05 -3.64 11.85
CA MET A 93 14.60 -3.82 11.82
C MET A 93 14.21 -4.89 10.82
N VAL A 94 13.25 -5.74 11.23
CA VAL A 94 12.61 -6.70 10.33
C VAL A 94 11.13 -6.31 10.30
N ARG A 95 10.64 -6.01 9.11
CA ARG A 95 9.24 -5.64 8.91
C ARG A 95 8.64 -6.49 7.80
N THR A 96 7.32 -6.54 7.76
CA THR A 96 6.62 -7.21 6.66
C THR A 96 6.11 -6.16 5.69
N GLU A 97 6.66 -6.15 4.50
CA GLU A 97 6.29 -5.24 3.44
C GLU A 97 5.02 -5.73 2.74
N VAL A 98 4.16 -4.79 2.34
CA VAL A 98 2.94 -5.07 1.59
C VAL A 98 3.07 -4.44 0.20
N HIS A 99 2.79 -5.23 -0.84
CA HIS A 99 2.83 -4.71 -2.21
C HIS A 99 1.64 -5.22 -3.02
N CYS A 100 1.34 -4.52 -4.09
CA CYS A 100 0.22 -4.84 -4.97
C CYS A 100 0.46 -6.19 -5.65
N ARG A 101 -0.53 -7.07 -5.61
CA ARG A 101 -0.42 -8.38 -6.26
C ARG A 101 -0.22 -8.25 -7.77
N ARG A 102 -0.84 -7.26 -8.39
CA ARG A 102 -0.87 -7.19 -9.87
C ARG A 102 0.35 -6.51 -10.47
N CYS A 103 0.82 -5.42 -9.89
CA CYS A 103 1.95 -4.69 -10.46
C CYS A 103 3.20 -4.70 -9.60
N GLY A 104 3.12 -5.25 -8.40
CA GLY A 104 4.26 -5.31 -7.48
C GLY A 104 4.62 -4.00 -6.81
N GLY A 105 3.80 -2.95 -6.97
CA GLY A 105 4.10 -1.65 -6.37
C GLY A 105 4.13 -1.71 -4.84
N HIS A 106 5.12 -1.07 -4.24
CA HIS A 106 5.24 -1.00 -2.79
C HIS A 106 4.11 -0.15 -2.21
N LEU A 107 3.36 -0.68 -1.27
CA LEU A 107 2.22 0.00 -0.67
C LEU A 107 2.51 0.48 0.76
N GLY A 108 3.18 -0.33 1.54
CA GLY A 108 3.45 -0.04 2.94
C GLY A 108 3.89 -1.28 3.68
N HIS A 109 3.51 -1.37 4.95
CA HIS A 109 3.88 -2.47 5.81
C HIS A 109 2.69 -2.93 6.65
N VAL A 110 2.72 -4.19 7.10
CA VAL A 110 1.70 -4.72 7.98
C VAL A 110 2.31 -5.08 9.32
N PHE A 111 1.58 -4.77 10.40
CA PHE A 111 2.00 -5.00 11.78
C PHE A 111 0.92 -5.79 12.51
N ASP A 112 1.28 -6.41 13.64
CA ASP A 112 0.37 -7.26 14.40
C ASP A 112 -0.28 -6.54 15.59
N ASP A 113 -0.33 -5.24 15.54
CA ASP A 113 -0.90 -4.38 16.59
C ASP A 113 -2.20 -3.72 16.13
N GLY A 114 -2.98 -4.41 15.34
CA GLY A 114 -4.23 -3.89 14.81
C GLY A 114 -5.45 -4.34 15.59
N PRO A 115 -6.64 -3.88 15.18
CA PRO A 115 -7.87 -4.21 15.86
C PRO A 115 -8.43 -5.57 15.46
N ASN A 116 -9.40 -6.07 16.24
CA ASN A 116 -10.17 -7.23 15.85
C ASN A 116 -10.90 -6.92 14.54
N PRO A 117 -11.20 -7.91 13.70
CA PRO A 117 -11.04 -9.34 13.95
C PRO A 117 -9.67 -9.92 13.60
N THR A 118 -8.85 -9.23 12.80
CA THR A 118 -7.59 -9.81 12.34
C THR A 118 -6.43 -9.59 13.30
N GLY A 119 -6.45 -8.52 14.08
CA GLY A 119 -5.32 -8.13 14.88
C GLY A 119 -4.19 -7.50 14.06
N LEU A 120 -4.43 -7.22 12.78
CA LEU A 120 -3.42 -6.68 11.87
C LEU A 120 -3.68 -5.21 11.57
N ARG A 121 -2.59 -4.48 11.37
CA ARG A 121 -2.62 -3.08 10.94
C ARG A 121 -1.82 -2.96 9.65
N TYR A 122 -2.55 -2.84 8.54
CA TYR A 122 -1.97 -2.56 7.23
C TYR A 122 -1.78 -1.05 7.13
N CYS A 123 -0.56 -0.60 7.31
CA CYS A 123 -0.20 0.82 7.31
C CYS A 123 0.29 1.18 5.92
N MET A 124 -0.54 1.89 5.17
CA MET A 124 -0.29 2.13 3.75
C MET A 124 0.10 3.58 3.50
N ASN A 125 0.92 3.78 2.46
CA ASN A 125 1.20 5.13 1.96
C ASN A 125 0.00 5.61 1.15
N GLY A 126 -0.62 6.70 1.57
CA GLY A 126 -1.81 7.20 0.88
C GLY A 126 -1.52 7.58 -0.57
N ILE A 127 -0.31 8.04 -0.88
CA ILE A 127 0.06 8.39 -2.25
C ILE A 127 0.12 7.17 -3.18
N ALA A 128 0.25 5.97 -2.59
CA ALA A 128 0.23 4.73 -3.37
C ALA A 128 -1.19 4.27 -3.69
N LEU A 129 -2.20 4.96 -3.18
CA LEU A 129 -3.61 4.58 -3.29
C LEU A 129 -4.41 5.66 -4.01
N LYS A 130 -5.51 5.23 -4.62
CA LYS A 130 -6.55 6.13 -5.14
C LYS A 130 -7.86 5.75 -4.48
N PHE A 131 -8.58 6.74 -3.94
CA PHE A 131 -9.89 6.48 -3.35
C PHE A 131 -10.97 6.71 -4.40
N VAL A 132 -11.84 5.74 -4.57
CA VAL A 132 -13.00 5.82 -5.45
C VAL A 132 -14.24 5.67 -4.58
N ARG A 133 -15.04 6.72 -4.52
CA ARG A 133 -16.26 6.75 -3.72
C ARG A 133 -17.31 5.78 -4.28
N ALA A 134 -17.98 5.11 -3.38
CA ALA A 134 -19.04 4.18 -3.76
C ALA A 134 -20.24 4.93 -4.32
#